data_e049a579b31e770694d53a489dc5d12d
#
_entry.id   e049a579b31e770694d53a489dc5d12d
#
_cell.length_a   1.000
_cell.length_b   1.000
_cell.length_c   1.000
_cell.angle_alpha   90.00
_cell.angle_beta   90.00
_cell.angle_gamma   90.00
#
_symmetry.space_group_name_H-M   'P 1'
#
loop_
_entity.id
_entity.type
_entity.pdbx_description
1 polymer ?
#
loop_
_entity_poly.entity_id
_entity_poly.type
_entity_poly.pdbx_seq_one_letter_code
_entity_poly.pdbx_strand_id
1 'polypeptide(L)'
;MRMLLPLLMGWLLLRSGVAMEAASAACRLFVQSVLPGLFPYMTLSLMLVSRMGGRLPSWCLMLLGWCGGSPTGARLMAQRGLRDKRLAVSCATMSPMFLLGTLGSWLRSPAAGACILLAVVAGGYLTGLMVRPGSAAPVACDPAPLSLGEAVEAAARTMLMVCGTMVMLRVFAALLTEHAGGLALPLTTLLEVTTGTRAMAELPLPLPLRTALMAAATGTGGAAVLMQNRACYPQGFMSLGEQALWQAVHGAISFVLALGMMLLAG
;
A
#
# COMPACT_ATOMS: atom_id res chain seq x y z
N MET A 1 25.33 -10.09 7.76
CA MET A 1 23.92 -10.39 8.10
C MET A 1 23.74 -11.08 9.46
N ARG A 2 24.59 -12.06 9.86
CA ARG A 2 24.41 -12.80 11.14
C ARG A 2 24.52 -11.93 12.40
N MET A 3 25.34 -10.88 12.43
CA MET A 3 25.50 -9.96 13.57
C MET A 3 24.47 -8.83 13.62
N LEU A 4 23.83 -8.51 12.50
CA LEU A 4 22.86 -7.41 12.42
C LEU A 4 21.58 -7.70 13.21
N LEU A 5 21.07 -8.93 13.15
CA LEU A 5 19.85 -9.32 13.87
C LEU A 5 19.98 -9.20 15.40
N PRO A 6 21.04 -9.76 16.05
CA PRO A 6 21.25 -9.57 17.48
C PRO A 6 21.40 -8.11 17.88
N LEU A 7 22.07 -7.29 17.07
CA LEU A 7 22.21 -5.85 17.33
C LEU A 7 20.86 -5.13 17.27
N LEU A 8 20.01 -5.44 16.26
CA LEU A 8 18.66 -4.90 16.18
C LEU A 8 17.79 -5.35 17.36
N MET A 9 17.88 -6.61 17.78
CA MET A 9 17.16 -7.10 18.96
C MET A 9 17.62 -6.39 20.24
N GLY A 10 18.93 -6.22 20.42
CA GLY A 10 19.49 -5.45 21.53
C GLY A 10 19.00 -4.00 21.54
N TRP A 11 18.97 -3.35 20.37
CA TRP A 11 18.47 -1.98 20.23
C TRP A 11 16.98 -1.87 20.58
N LEU A 12 16.15 -2.82 20.13
CA LEU A 12 14.73 -2.90 20.50
C LEU A 12 14.54 -3.03 22.02
N LEU A 13 15.37 -3.85 22.69
CA LEU A 13 15.30 -4.00 24.15
C LEU A 13 15.71 -2.72 24.88
N LEU A 14 16.79 -2.09 24.45
CA LEU A 14 17.29 -0.83 25.04
C LEU A 14 16.30 0.32 24.87
N ARG A 15 15.52 0.33 23.80
CA ARG A 15 14.54 1.37 23.46
C ARG A 15 13.10 0.82 23.52
N SER A 16 12.84 -0.08 24.45
CA SER A 16 11.55 -0.80 24.56
C SER A 16 10.35 0.14 24.70
N GLY A 17 10.46 1.27 25.39
CA GLY A 17 9.39 2.26 25.52
C GLY A 17 8.97 2.84 24.16
N VAL A 18 9.95 3.31 23.36
CA VAL A 18 9.71 3.85 22.01
C VAL A 18 9.12 2.76 21.09
N ALA A 19 9.68 1.56 21.16
CA ALA A 19 9.20 0.42 20.35
C ALA A 19 7.76 0.05 20.69
N MET A 20 7.40 -0.02 21.97
CA MET A 20 6.03 -0.35 22.42
C MET A 20 5.02 0.72 22.05
N GLU A 21 5.37 1.99 22.19
CA GLU A 21 4.51 3.11 21.78
C GLU A 21 4.25 3.08 20.28
N ALA A 22 5.31 2.95 19.48
CA ALA A 22 5.22 2.87 18.02
C ALA A 22 4.39 1.65 17.56
N ALA A 23 4.61 0.48 18.14
CA ALA A 23 3.85 -0.73 17.86
C ALA A 23 2.37 -0.57 18.20
N SER A 24 2.06 -0.02 19.37
CA SER A 24 0.69 0.24 19.82
C SER A 24 -0.03 1.24 18.91
N ALA A 25 0.67 2.28 18.46
CA ALA A 25 0.12 3.26 17.50
C ALA A 25 -0.19 2.62 16.14
N ALA A 26 0.71 1.75 15.63
CA ALA A 26 0.50 1.02 14.40
C ALA A 26 -0.69 0.05 14.50
N CYS A 27 -0.82 -0.70 15.58
CA CYS A 27 -1.95 -1.59 15.82
C CYS A 27 -3.28 -0.83 15.87
N ARG A 28 -3.33 0.30 16.59
CA ARG A 28 -4.54 1.15 16.62
C ARG A 28 -4.94 1.63 15.23
N LEU A 29 -3.99 2.14 14.46
CA LEU A 29 -4.24 2.62 13.10
C LEU A 29 -4.71 1.48 12.19
N PHE A 30 -4.08 0.30 12.30
CA PHE A 30 -4.50 -0.88 11.56
C PHE A 30 -5.95 -1.26 11.85
N VAL A 31 -6.33 -1.37 13.12
CA VAL A 31 -7.68 -1.78 13.52
C VAL A 31 -8.73 -0.73 13.15
N GLN A 32 -8.41 0.55 13.29
CA GLN A 32 -9.36 1.64 13.07
C GLN A 32 -9.56 2.02 11.59
N SER A 33 -8.53 1.87 10.75
CA SER A 33 -8.56 2.41 9.39
C SER A 33 -8.29 1.35 8.32
N VAL A 34 -7.30 0.46 8.54
CA VAL A 34 -6.86 -0.47 7.51
C VAL A 34 -7.75 -1.71 7.46
N LEU A 35 -7.96 -2.34 8.59
CA LEU A 35 -8.74 -3.59 8.68
C LEU A 35 -10.19 -3.41 8.18
N PRO A 36 -10.97 -2.40 8.60
CA PRO A 36 -12.35 -2.22 8.13
C PRO A 36 -12.43 -1.94 6.63
N GLY A 37 -11.43 -1.24 6.08
CA GLY A 37 -11.40 -0.88 4.67
C GLY A 37 -10.96 -2.01 3.73
N LEU A 38 -10.04 -2.88 4.18
CA LEU A 38 -9.49 -3.92 3.33
C LEU A 38 -10.17 -5.28 3.48
N PHE A 39 -10.48 -5.68 4.70
CA PHE A 39 -10.88 -7.06 5.01
C PHE A 39 -12.14 -7.51 4.26
N PRO A 40 -13.27 -6.77 4.29
CA PRO A 40 -14.48 -7.17 3.58
C PRO A 40 -14.26 -7.25 2.07
N TYR A 41 -13.58 -6.24 1.51
CA TYR A 41 -13.28 -6.19 0.08
C TYR A 41 -12.39 -7.35 -0.37
N MET A 42 -11.34 -7.64 0.39
CA MET A 42 -10.44 -8.76 0.09
C MET A 42 -11.18 -10.09 0.14
N THR A 43 -11.98 -10.33 1.17
CA THR A 43 -12.76 -11.57 1.32
C THR A 43 -13.67 -11.79 0.12
N LEU A 44 -14.47 -10.78 -0.23
CA LEU A 44 -15.41 -10.86 -1.36
C LEU A 44 -14.68 -10.99 -2.70
N SER A 45 -13.56 -10.29 -2.88
CA SER A 45 -12.76 -10.37 -4.10
C SER A 45 -12.12 -11.76 -4.28
N LEU A 46 -11.62 -12.37 -3.21
CA LEU A 46 -11.08 -13.74 -3.24
C LEU A 46 -12.15 -14.76 -3.63
N MET A 47 -13.37 -14.64 -3.08
CA MET A 47 -14.50 -15.49 -3.44
C MET A 47 -14.91 -15.30 -4.90
N LEU A 48 -15.01 -14.06 -5.36
CA LEU A 48 -15.41 -13.75 -6.74
C LEU A 48 -14.39 -14.32 -7.73
N VAL A 49 -13.10 -14.08 -7.50
CA VAL A 49 -12.02 -14.55 -8.37
C VAL A 49 -11.95 -16.08 -8.40
N SER A 50 -12.15 -16.76 -7.26
CA SER A 50 -12.15 -18.22 -7.21
C SER A 50 -13.32 -18.85 -7.97
N ARG A 51 -14.49 -18.19 -8.01
CA ARG A 51 -15.68 -18.69 -8.70
C ARG A 51 -15.67 -18.41 -10.20
N MET A 52 -15.11 -17.28 -10.59
CA MET A 52 -15.10 -16.87 -12.00
C MET A 52 -13.90 -17.44 -12.78
N GLY A 53 -12.82 -17.83 -12.09
CA GLY A 53 -11.64 -18.44 -12.67
C GLY A 53 -11.10 -17.66 -13.88
N GLY A 54 -10.75 -18.37 -14.94
CA GLY A 54 -10.23 -17.84 -16.20
C GLY A 54 -11.16 -16.87 -16.94
N ARG A 55 -12.46 -16.86 -16.60
CA ARG A 55 -13.45 -15.98 -17.24
C ARG A 55 -13.33 -14.51 -16.84
N LEU A 56 -12.64 -14.20 -15.73
CA LEU A 56 -12.49 -12.83 -15.25
C LEU A 56 -11.39 -12.08 -16.04
N PRO A 57 -11.72 -11.06 -16.82
CA PRO A 57 -10.72 -10.32 -17.59
C PRO A 57 -9.79 -9.49 -16.67
N SER A 58 -8.58 -9.18 -17.15
CA SER A 58 -7.55 -8.49 -16.37
C SER A 58 -8.01 -7.12 -15.86
N TRP A 59 -8.87 -6.41 -16.60
CA TRP A 59 -9.38 -5.12 -16.16
C TRP A 59 -10.29 -5.23 -14.91
N CYS A 60 -11.04 -6.34 -14.77
CA CYS A 60 -11.82 -6.60 -13.55
C CYS A 60 -10.90 -6.84 -12.35
N LEU A 61 -9.79 -7.58 -12.53
CA LEU A 61 -8.79 -7.76 -11.47
C LEU A 61 -8.16 -6.44 -11.07
N MET A 62 -7.93 -5.55 -12.04
CA MET A 62 -7.42 -4.21 -11.78
C MET A 62 -8.41 -3.38 -10.95
N LEU A 63 -9.70 -3.39 -11.31
CA LEU A 63 -10.74 -2.72 -10.53
C LEU A 63 -10.84 -3.28 -9.11
N LEU A 64 -10.85 -4.60 -8.95
CA LEU A 64 -10.87 -5.24 -7.63
C LEU A 64 -9.61 -4.90 -6.82
N GLY A 65 -8.44 -4.82 -7.48
CA GLY A 65 -7.19 -4.38 -6.87
C GLY A 65 -7.26 -2.93 -6.39
N TRP A 66 -7.82 -2.03 -7.19
CA TRP A 66 -8.03 -0.63 -6.80
C TRP A 66 -9.02 -0.49 -5.66
N CYS A 67 -10.16 -1.18 -5.71
CA CYS A 67 -11.16 -1.15 -4.65
C CYS A 67 -10.64 -1.71 -3.32
N GLY A 68 -9.87 -2.79 -3.38
CA GLY A 68 -9.28 -3.40 -2.19
C GLY A 68 -8.00 -2.74 -1.71
N GLY A 69 -7.25 -2.09 -2.61
CA GLY A 69 -5.92 -1.55 -2.31
C GLY A 69 -4.86 -2.62 -2.10
N SER A 70 -3.62 -2.19 -1.82
CA SER A 70 -2.53 -3.13 -1.51
C SER A 70 -2.74 -3.83 -0.17
N PRO A 71 -2.47 -5.15 -0.09
CA PRO A 71 -1.94 -6.03 -1.13
C PRO A 71 -3.01 -6.82 -1.91
N THR A 72 -4.29 -6.39 -1.92
CA THR A 72 -5.39 -7.15 -2.54
C THR A 72 -5.09 -7.50 -3.99
N GLY A 73 -4.69 -6.53 -4.82
CA GLY A 73 -4.35 -6.78 -6.22
C GLY A 73 -3.27 -7.85 -6.38
N ALA A 74 -2.18 -7.77 -5.60
CA ALA A 74 -1.11 -8.76 -5.60
C ALA A 74 -1.60 -10.17 -5.20
N ARG A 75 -2.50 -10.24 -4.21
CA ARG A 75 -3.09 -11.50 -3.74
C ARG A 75 -3.99 -12.14 -4.79
N LEU A 76 -4.82 -11.34 -5.48
CA LEU A 76 -5.70 -11.82 -6.56
C LEU A 76 -4.89 -12.31 -7.76
N MET A 77 -3.81 -11.62 -8.11
CA MET A 77 -2.88 -12.07 -9.15
C MET A 77 -2.23 -13.40 -8.78
N ALA A 78 -1.75 -13.55 -7.54
CA ALA A 78 -1.17 -14.78 -7.04
C ALA A 78 -2.18 -15.94 -7.09
N GLN A 79 -3.43 -15.70 -6.68
CA GLN A 79 -4.52 -16.71 -6.74
C GLN A 79 -4.78 -17.19 -8.18
N ARG A 80 -4.62 -16.32 -9.17
CA ARG A 80 -4.79 -16.62 -10.60
C ARG A 80 -3.51 -17.10 -11.29
N GLY A 81 -2.39 -17.20 -10.58
CA GLY A 81 -1.09 -17.52 -11.18
C GLY A 81 -0.60 -16.50 -12.22
N LEU A 82 -1.12 -15.25 -12.17
CA LEU A 82 -0.77 -14.22 -13.13
C LEU A 82 0.61 -13.62 -12.84
N ARG A 83 1.36 -13.39 -13.90
CA ARG A 83 2.69 -12.73 -13.87
C ARG A 83 2.72 -11.48 -14.75
N ASP A 84 1.68 -10.65 -14.66
CA ASP A 84 1.56 -9.41 -15.42
C ASP A 84 2.11 -8.23 -14.59
N LYS A 85 3.28 -7.72 -14.97
CA LYS A 85 3.93 -6.59 -14.30
C LYS A 85 3.12 -5.29 -14.43
N ARG A 86 2.42 -5.09 -15.54
CA ARG A 86 1.55 -3.92 -15.74
C ARG A 86 0.43 -3.89 -14.71
N LEU A 87 -0.26 -5.02 -14.60
CA LEU A 87 -1.35 -5.17 -13.63
C LEU A 87 -0.83 -5.01 -12.20
N ALA A 88 0.33 -5.61 -11.87
CA ALA A 88 0.95 -5.52 -10.55
C ALA A 88 1.24 -4.07 -10.15
N VAL A 89 1.82 -3.29 -11.06
CA VAL A 89 2.16 -1.89 -10.81
C VAL A 89 0.90 -1.03 -10.74
N SER A 90 -0.07 -1.24 -11.64
CA SER A 90 -1.35 -0.51 -11.62
C SER A 90 -2.15 -0.74 -10.34
N CYS A 91 -2.07 -1.95 -9.74
CA CYS A 91 -2.80 -2.31 -8.53
C CYS A 91 -2.05 -1.98 -7.23
N ALA A 92 -0.82 -1.45 -7.30
CA ALA A 92 -0.04 -1.08 -6.12
C ALA A 92 -0.52 0.26 -5.53
N THR A 93 -1.82 0.36 -5.24
CA THR A 93 -2.48 1.54 -4.68
C THR A 93 -2.98 1.27 -3.25
N MET A 94 -3.25 2.31 -2.49
CA MET A 94 -3.94 2.17 -1.21
C MET A 94 -5.46 2.11 -1.42
N SER A 95 -6.20 1.57 -0.44
CA SER A 95 -7.65 1.40 -0.57
C SER A 95 -8.38 2.74 -0.64
N PRO A 96 -9.48 2.84 -1.43
CA PRO A 96 -10.30 4.05 -1.49
C PRO A 96 -10.84 4.48 -0.12
N MET A 97 -11.18 3.53 0.75
CA MET A 97 -11.62 3.82 2.12
C MET A 97 -10.55 4.57 2.91
N PHE A 98 -9.29 4.21 2.76
CA PHE A 98 -8.18 4.92 3.41
C PHE A 98 -7.98 6.30 2.77
N LEU A 99 -7.93 6.38 1.44
CA LEU A 99 -7.65 7.64 0.73
C LEU A 99 -8.77 8.68 0.92
N LEU A 100 -10.04 8.28 0.78
CA LEU A 100 -11.19 9.17 0.96
C LEU A 100 -11.48 9.42 2.44
N GLY A 101 -11.63 8.34 3.21
CA GLY A 101 -12.11 8.41 4.58
C GLY A 101 -11.03 8.94 5.52
N THR A 102 -9.87 8.29 5.55
CA THR A 102 -8.82 8.61 6.53
C THR A 102 -8.07 9.88 6.13
N LEU A 103 -7.53 9.94 4.89
CA LEU A 103 -6.74 11.12 4.48
C LEU A 103 -7.61 12.36 4.30
N GLY A 104 -8.82 12.21 3.73
CA GLY A 104 -9.78 13.30 3.61
C GLY A 104 -10.17 13.90 4.97
N SER A 105 -10.34 13.06 5.99
CA SER A 105 -10.62 13.50 7.37
C SER A 105 -9.42 14.21 8.01
N TRP A 106 -8.19 13.73 7.79
CA TRP A 106 -6.98 14.37 8.31
C TRP A 106 -6.74 15.73 7.67
N LEU A 107 -7.04 15.89 6.38
CA LEU A 107 -6.99 17.19 5.68
C LEU A 107 -8.20 18.07 5.96
N ARG A 108 -9.22 17.57 6.67
CA ARG A 108 -10.51 18.23 6.90
C ARG A 108 -11.17 18.70 5.59
N SER A 109 -10.96 17.95 4.51
CA SER A 109 -11.45 18.24 3.17
C SER A 109 -11.78 16.96 2.40
N PRO A 110 -13.06 16.59 2.26
CA PRO A 110 -13.47 15.46 1.44
C PRO A 110 -13.02 15.60 -0.03
N ALA A 111 -13.00 16.82 -0.55
CA ALA A 111 -12.53 17.12 -1.89
C ALA A 111 -11.04 16.80 -2.07
N ALA A 112 -10.20 17.11 -1.07
CA ALA A 112 -8.80 16.75 -1.08
C ALA A 112 -8.61 15.23 -1.01
N GLY A 113 -9.41 14.51 -0.21
CA GLY A 113 -9.42 13.05 -0.19
C GLY A 113 -9.80 12.44 -1.54
N ALA A 114 -10.82 12.97 -2.20
CA ALA A 114 -11.22 12.56 -3.56
C ALA A 114 -10.13 12.85 -4.60
N CYS A 115 -9.48 14.02 -4.50
CA CYS A 115 -8.35 14.38 -5.33
C CYS A 115 -7.19 13.38 -5.18
N ILE A 116 -6.83 13.02 -3.94
CA ILE A 116 -5.79 12.02 -3.68
C ILE A 116 -6.17 10.67 -4.31
N LEU A 117 -7.40 10.21 -4.11
CA LEU A 117 -7.88 8.96 -4.71
C LEU A 117 -7.73 8.97 -6.23
N LEU A 118 -8.25 9.99 -6.89
CA LEU A 118 -8.18 10.11 -8.34
C LEU A 118 -6.73 10.17 -8.84
N ALA A 119 -5.88 10.95 -8.17
CA ALA A 119 -4.46 11.08 -8.51
C ALA A 119 -3.71 9.74 -8.36
N VAL A 120 -3.96 9.00 -7.28
CA VAL A 120 -3.27 7.73 -7.00
C VAL A 120 -3.75 6.64 -7.95
N VAL A 121 -5.06 6.52 -8.20
CA VAL A 121 -5.59 5.52 -9.14
C VAL A 121 -5.14 5.82 -10.58
N ALA A 122 -5.28 7.08 -11.03
CA ALA A 122 -4.81 7.47 -12.36
C ALA A 122 -3.29 7.34 -12.49
N GLY A 123 -2.54 7.75 -11.46
CA GLY A 123 -1.09 7.60 -11.41
C GLY A 123 -0.63 6.15 -11.50
N GLY A 124 -1.29 5.24 -10.79
CA GLY A 124 -1.03 3.80 -10.86
C GLY A 124 -1.32 3.22 -12.24
N TYR A 125 -2.44 3.62 -12.85
CA TYR A 125 -2.77 3.21 -14.21
C TYR A 125 -1.74 3.71 -15.24
N LEU A 126 -1.41 4.99 -15.22
CA LEU A 126 -0.40 5.58 -16.11
C LEU A 126 0.97 4.95 -15.93
N THR A 127 1.38 4.70 -14.68
CA THR A 127 2.63 4.00 -14.40
C THR A 127 2.62 2.58 -14.97
N GLY A 128 1.50 1.86 -14.84
CA GLY A 128 1.33 0.53 -15.43
C GLY A 128 1.48 0.53 -16.94
N LEU A 129 0.99 1.56 -17.64
CA LEU A 129 1.16 1.70 -19.10
C LEU A 129 2.62 1.86 -19.52
N MET A 130 3.48 2.41 -18.65
CA MET A 130 4.92 2.57 -18.91
C MET A 130 5.70 1.26 -18.73
N VAL A 131 5.14 0.29 -18.03
CA VAL A 131 5.78 -1.00 -17.77
C VAL A 131 5.71 -1.88 -19.02
N ARG A 132 6.83 -2.47 -19.43
CA ARG A 132 6.83 -3.45 -20.53
C ARG A 132 6.04 -4.70 -20.11
N PRO A 133 5.17 -5.21 -20.99
CA PRO A 133 4.46 -6.46 -20.71
C PRO A 133 5.48 -7.58 -20.46
N GLY A 134 5.33 -8.33 -19.39
CA GLY A 134 6.13 -9.52 -19.16
C GLY A 134 5.77 -10.61 -20.17
N SER A 135 6.78 -11.36 -20.63
CA SER A 135 6.60 -12.46 -21.59
C SER A 135 6.05 -13.76 -20.98
N ALA A 136 5.71 -13.75 -19.72
CA ALA A 136 5.24 -14.98 -19.06
C ALA A 136 3.78 -15.26 -19.43
N ALA A 137 3.57 -16.35 -20.16
CA ALA A 137 2.25 -16.93 -20.36
C ALA A 137 1.56 -17.12 -18.99
N PRO A 138 0.26 -16.77 -18.86
CA PRO A 138 -0.44 -17.04 -17.62
C PRO A 138 -0.39 -18.57 -17.39
N VAL A 139 0.13 -18.97 -16.24
CA VAL A 139 -0.11 -20.31 -15.75
C VAL A 139 -1.59 -20.31 -15.42
N ALA A 140 -2.40 -20.85 -16.32
CA ALA A 140 -3.84 -20.95 -16.15
C ALA A 140 -4.10 -21.85 -14.94
N CYS A 141 -4.19 -21.22 -13.77
CA CYS A 141 -4.67 -21.86 -12.56
C CYS A 141 -6.13 -21.44 -12.40
N ASP A 142 -7.05 -22.36 -12.63
CA ASP A 142 -8.44 -22.17 -12.22
C ASP A 142 -8.51 -22.57 -10.74
N PRO A 143 -8.52 -21.60 -9.82
CA PRO A 143 -8.60 -21.90 -8.40
C PRO A 143 -9.94 -22.57 -8.10
N ALA A 144 -9.93 -23.57 -7.22
CA ALA A 144 -11.17 -24.15 -6.70
C ALA A 144 -12.03 -23.06 -6.05
N PRO A 145 -13.37 -23.09 -6.23
CA PRO A 145 -14.24 -22.10 -5.62
C PRO A 145 -14.09 -22.10 -4.09
N LEU A 146 -13.78 -20.92 -3.53
CA LEU A 146 -13.66 -20.75 -2.09
C LEU A 146 -15.04 -20.63 -1.44
N SER A 147 -15.24 -21.30 -0.32
CA SER A 147 -16.31 -21.02 0.63
C SER A 147 -16.07 -19.68 1.34
N LEU A 148 -17.08 -19.13 1.99
CA LEU A 148 -16.93 -17.91 2.81
C LEU A 148 -15.87 -18.10 3.89
N GLY A 149 -15.86 -19.24 4.59
CA GLY A 149 -14.90 -19.52 5.65
C GLY A 149 -13.46 -19.53 5.15
N GLU A 150 -13.19 -20.21 4.04
CA GLU A 150 -11.86 -20.27 3.42
C GLU A 150 -11.41 -18.89 2.92
N ALA A 151 -12.32 -18.10 2.35
CA ALA A 151 -12.01 -16.72 1.92
C ALA A 151 -11.70 -15.80 3.11
N VAL A 152 -12.47 -15.92 4.21
CA VAL A 152 -12.21 -15.21 5.47
C VAL A 152 -10.84 -15.60 6.04
N GLU A 153 -10.51 -16.88 6.07
CA GLU A 153 -9.21 -17.34 6.55
C GLU A 153 -8.06 -16.80 5.69
N ALA A 154 -8.19 -16.88 4.38
CA ALA A 154 -7.18 -16.37 3.44
C ALA A 154 -6.98 -14.85 3.57
N ALA A 155 -8.08 -14.10 3.73
CA ALA A 155 -8.04 -12.66 4.00
C ALA A 155 -7.41 -12.36 5.36
N ALA A 156 -7.77 -13.09 6.42
CA ALA A 156 -7.22 -12.91 7.76
C ALA A 156 -5.69 -13.12 7.80
N ARG A 157 -5.19 -14.16 7.15
CA ARG A 157 -3.73 -14.40 7.02
C ARG A 157 -3.02 -13.22 6.34
N THR A 158 -3.63 -12.65 5.30
CA THR A 158 -3.08 -11.48 4.61
C THR A 158 -3.13 -10.24 5.51
N MET A 159 -4.21 -10.04 6.27
CA MET A 159 -4.32 -8.92 7.22
C MET A 159 -3.30 -9.01 8.36
N LEU A 160 -3.01 -10.21 8.88
CA LEU A 160 -1.95 -10.40 9.87
C LEU A 160 -0.57 -10.02 9.31
N MET A 161 -0.28 -10.38 8.06
CA MET A 161 0.95 -9.95 7.38
C MET A 161 1.00 -8.42 7.23
N VAL A 162 -0.11 -7.79 6.83
CA VAL A 162 -0.20 -6.32 6.71
C VAL A 162 0.04 -5.66 8.07
N CYS A 163 -0.63 -6.12 9.12
CA CYS A 163 -0.45 -5.62 10.47
C CYS A 163 1.01 -5.76 10.93
N GLY A 164 1.59 -6.95 10.79
CA GLY A 164 2.97 -7.24 11.18
C GLY A 164 3.99 -6.36 10.46
N THR A 165 3.83 -6.15 9.15
CA THR A 165 4.72 -5.26 8.38
C THR A 165 4.58 -3.80 8.80
N MET A 166 3.35 -3.31 9.06
CA MET A 166 3.12 -1.96 9.57
C MET A 166 3.78 -1.76 10.94
N VAL A 167 3.57 -2.70 11.87
CA VAL A 167 4.15 -2.63 13.22
C VAL A 167 5.68 -2.61 13.14
N MET A 168 6.27 -3.56 12.41
CA MET A 168 7.74 -3.64 12.31
C MET A 168 8.35 -2.38 11.71
N LEU A 169 7.81 -1.91 10.59
CA LEU A 169 8.35 -0.73 9.92
C LEU A 169 8.07 0.56 10.68
N ARG A 170 6.95 0.64 11.40
CA ARG A 170 6.66 1.76 12.29
C ARG A 170 7.65 1.83 13.46
N VAL A 171 7.96 0.67 14.07
CA VAL A 171 8.95 0.59 15.15
C VAL A 171 10.33 1.01 14.63
N PHE A 172 10.77 0.48 13.47
CA PHE A 172 12.04 0.90 12.88
C PHE A 172 12.04 2.39 12.51
N ALA A 173 10.95 2.91 11.95
CA ALA A 173 10.83 4.34 11.68
C ALA A 173 11.01 5.16 12.96
N ALA A 174 10.31 4.82 14.03
CA ALA A 174 10.42 5.54 15.31
C ALA A 174 11.85 5.53 15.86
N LEU A 175 12.51 4.37 15.86
CA LEU A 175 13.88 4.24 16.34
C LEU A 175 14.89 5.03 15.49
N LEU A 176 14.77 4.96 14.16
CA LEU A 176 15.68 5.63 13.24
C LEU A 176 15.48 7.16 13.24
N THR A 177 14.25 7.62 13.48
CA THR A 177 13.92 9.04 13.39
C THR A 177 14.08 9.80 14.72
N GLU A 178 14.35 9.09 15.82
CA GLU A 178 14.52 9.71 17.14
C GLU A 178 15.57 10.83 17.15
N HIS A 179 16.59 10.72 16.32
CA HIS A 179 17.66 11.71 16.20
C HIS A 179 17.82 12.27 14.78
N ALA A 180 16.86 12.02 13.89
CA ALA A 180 16.97 12.34 12.48
C ALA A 180 16.66 13.82 12.15
N GLY A 181 16.17 14.63 13.11
CA GLY A 181 15.84 16.03 12.87
C GLY A 181 14.91 16.22 11.66
N GLY A 182 15.31 17.08 10.72
CA GLY A 182 14.54 17.35 9.50
C GLY A 182 14.35 16.13 8.56
N LEU A 183 15.12 15.06 8.72
CA LEU A 183 14.96 13.83 7.95
C LEU A 183 13.92 12.87 8.55
N ALA A 184 13.35 13.16 9.72
CA ALA A 184 12.39 12.28 10.39
C ALA A 184 11.15 12.01 9.53
N LEU A 185 10.54 13.04 8.96
CA LEU A 185 9.34 12.90 8.13
C LEU A 185 9.59 12.09 6.84
N PRO A 186 10.59 12.39 5.99
CA PRO A 186 10.86 11.57 4.82
C PRO A 186 11.22 10.12 5.16
N LEU A 187 12.02 9.86 6.19
CA LEU A 187 12.36 8.49 6.62
C LEU A 187 11.13 7.73 7.11
N THR A 188 10.29 8.36 7.93
CA THR A 188 9.03 7.76 8.38
C THR A 188 8.15 7.42 7.19
N THR A 189 8.00 8.34 6.24
CA THR A 189 7.16 8.14 5.05
C THR A 189 7.67 7.02 4.15
N LEU A 190 8.99 6.92 3.98
CA LEU A 190 9.61 5.86 3.19
C LEU A 190 9.48 4.48 3.83
N LEU A 191 9.46 4.39 5.14
CA LEU A 191 9.31 3.12 5.86
C LEU A 191 7.84 2.76 6.05
N GLU A 192 7.06 3.66 6.63
CA GLU A 192 5.66 3.46 6.98
C GLU A 192 4.83 4.68 6.58
N VAL A 193 4.19 4.58 5.42
CA VAL A 193 3.51 5.67 4.73
C VAL A 193 2.31 6.24 5.50
N THR A 194 1.61 5.43 6.28
CA THR A 194 0.39 5.88 6.98
C THR A 194 0.71 6.92 8.06
N THR A 195 1.80 6.72 8.78
CA THR A 195 2.30 7.69 9.75
C THR A 195 2.89 8.93 9.08
N GLY A 196 3.65 8.73 7.99
CA GLY A 196 4.19 9.84 7.22
C GLY A 196 3.09 10.76 6.69
N THR A 197 2.02 10.19 6.12
CA THR A 197 0.87 10.96 5.64
C THR A 197 0.11 11.66 6.77
N ARG A 198 0.00 11.04 7.95
CA ARG A 198 -0.57 11.70 9.12
C ARG A 198 0.21 12.96 9.48
N ALA A 199 1.54 12.87 9.56
CA ALA A 199 2.39 14.02 9.84
C ALA A 199 2.33 15.08 8.72
N MET A 200 2.23 14.66 7.44
CA MET A 200 2.07 15.60 6.31
C MET A 200 0.77 16.40 6.38
N ALA A 201 -0.30 15.83 6.91
CA ALA A 201 -1.58 16.54 7.06
C ALA A 201 -1.49 17.73 8.03
N GLU A 202 -0.53 17.70 8.96
CA GLU A 202 -0.31 18.73 9.99
C GLU A 202 0.76 19.75 9.62
N LEU A 203 1.40 19.62 8.44
CA LEU A 203 2.40 20.58 7.99
C LEU A 203 1.80 22.00 7.80
N PRO A 204 2.55 23.07 8.13
CA PRO A 204 2.14 24.45 7.90
C PRO A 204 2.29 24.84 6.42
N LEU A 205 1.64 24.09 5.52
CA LEU A 205 1.67 24.26 4.08
C LEU A 205 0.25 24.48 3.54
N PRO A 206 0.09 25.16 2.39
CA PRO A 206 -1.20 25.27 1.70
C PRO A 206 -1.84 23.90 1.43
N LEU A 207 -3.17 23.83 1.49
CA LEU A 207 -3.92 22.59 1.27
C LEU A 207 -3.55 21.88 -0.05
N PRO A 208 -3.40 22.57 -1.20
CA PRO A 208 -2.98 21.92 -2.45
C PRO A 208 -1.65 21.18 -2.33
N LEU A 209 -0.67 21.77 -1.66
CA LEU A 209 0.64 21.15 -1.51
C LEU A 209 0.62 19.97 -0.54
N ARG A 210 -0.10 20.09 0.59
CA ARG A 210 -0.31 18.94 1.51
C ARG A 210 -1.00 17.78 0.80
N THR A 211 -2.04 18.06 0.02
CA THR A 211 -2.77 17.06 -0.78
C THR A 211 -1.84 16.37 -1.78
N ALA A 212 -1.02 17.12 -2.50
CA ALA A 212 -0.07 16.57 -3.46
C ALA A 212 1.04 15.73 -2.80
N LEU A 213 1.60 16.19 -1.67
CA LEU A 213 2.58 15.41 -0.91
C LEU A 213 2.00 14.09 -0.39
N MET A 214 0.76 14.11 0.11
CA MET A 214 0.09 12.90 0.57
C MET A 214 -0.26 11.96 -0.59
N ALA A 215 -0.62 12.49 -1.77
CA ALA A 215 -0.81 11.69 -2.98
C ALA A 215 0.51 11.04 -3.43
N ALA A 216 1.62 11.79 -3.40
CA ALA A 216 2.95 11.24 -3.70
C ALA A 216 3.33 10.11 -2.73
N ALA A 217 3.18 10.34 -1.43
CA ALA A 217 3.50 9.37 -0.40
C ALA A 217 2.67 8.08 -0.55
N THR A 218 1.35 8.21 -0.76
CA THR A 218 0.46 7.06 -0.93
C THR A 218 0.63 6.36 -2.27
N GLY A 219 0.97 7.08 -3.34
CA GLY A 219 1.36 6.49 -4.62
C GLY A 219 2.67 5.70 -4.53
N THR A 220 3.65 6.22 -3.78
CA THR A 220 4.89 5.48 -3.47
C THR A 220 4.63 4.28 -2.56
N GLY A 221 3.72 4.40 -1.59
CA GLY A 221 3.36 3.32 -0.66
C GLY A 221 4.42 2.96 0.38
N GLY A 222 5.65 3.42 0.20
CA GLY A 222 6.77 3.13 1.11
C GLY A 222 7.18 1.65 1.17
N ALA A 223 8.11 1.33 2.07
CA ALA A 223 8.61 -0.03 2.25
C ALA A 223 7.52 -1.00 2.73
N ALA A 224 6.52 -0.51 3.50
CA ALA A 224 5.43 -1.33 4.00
C ALA A 224 4.62 -1.95 2.84
N VAL A 225 4.12 -1.13 1.92
CA VAL A 225 3.34 -1.59 0.76
C VAL A 225 4.20 -2.45 -0.17
N LEU A 226 5.47 -2.09 -0.36
CA LEU A 226 6.40 -2.85 -1.18
C LEU A 226 6.58 -4.27 -0.63
N MET A 227 6.82 -4.42 0.67
CA MET A 227 6.99 -5.72 1.32
C MET A 227 5.69 -6.54 1.30
N GLN A 228 4.54 -5.91 1.52
CA GLN A 228 3.23 -6.55 1.50
C GLN A 228 2.91 -7.13 0.11
N ASN A 229 3.11 -6.36 -0.95
CA ASN A 229 2.91 -6.82 -2.32
C ASN A 229 3.89 -7.95 -2.67
N ARG A 230 5.18 -7.77 -2.32
CA ARG A 230 6.22 -8.75 -2.58
C ARG A 230 5.96 -10.11 -1.91
N ALA A 231 5.39 -10.10 -0.70
CA ALA A 231 5.01 -11.32 0.01
C ALA A 231 3.90 -12.12 -0.71
N CYS A 232 3.10 -11.45 -1.55
CA CYS A 232 2.05 -12.08 -2.35
C CYS A 232 2.54 -12.53 -3.73
N TYR A 233 3.58 -11.90 -4.30
CA TYR A 233 4.05 -12.23 -5.63
C TYR A 233 4.85 -13.54 -5.67
N PRO A 234 4.80 -14.28 -6.80
CA PRO A 234 5.66 -15.43 -7.02
C PRO A 234 7.14 -15.05 -6.95
N GLN A 235 7.98 -15.99 -6.49
CA GLN A 235 9.43 -15.77 -6.47
C GLN A 235 9.97 -15.41 -7.87
N GLY A 236 10.88 -14.44 -7.92
CA GLY A 236 11.50 -13.98 -9.15
C GLY A 236 10.59 -13.19 -10.10
N PHE A 237 9.36 -12.82 -9.69
CA PHE A 237 8.43 -12.08 -10.54
C PHE A 237 8.93 -10.67 -10.86
N MET A 238 9.35 -9.91 -9.86
CA MET A 238 9.96 -8.58 -9.99
C MET A 238 11.10 -8.44 -8.99
N SER A 239 12.19 -7.77 -9.37
CA SER A 239 13.24 -7.42 -8.41
C SER A 239 12.76 -6.34 -7.43
N LEU A 240 13.43 -6.26 -6.27
CA LEU A 240 13.12 -5.22 -5.28
C LEU A 240 13.34 -3.81 -5.85
N GLY A 241 14.45 -3.63 -6.59
CA GLY A 241 14.76 -2.36 -7.22
C GLY A 241 13.75 -1.97 -8.31
N GLU A 242 13.27 -2.93 -9.09
CA GLU A 242 12.23 -2.70 -10.11
C GLU A 242 10.92 -2.27 -9.45
N GLN A 243 10.50 -2.93 -8.38
CA GLN A 243 9.31 -2.54 -7.63
C GLN A 243 9.44 -1.14 -7.03
N ALA A 244 10.57 -0.85 -6.38
CA ALA A 244 10.82 0.46 -5.78
C ALA A 244 10.85 1.58 -6.82
N LEU A 245 11.44 1.33 -8.00
CA LEU A 245 11.45 2.28 -9.11
C LEU A 245 10.03 2.63 -9.55
N TRP A 246 9.20 1.62 -9.84
CA TRP A 246 7.84 1.86 -10.30
C TRP A 246 6.95 2.51 -9.23
N GLN A 247 7.17 2.22 -7.95
CA GLN A 247 6.52 2.92 -6.86
C GLN A 247 6.94 4.40 -6.80
N ALA A 248 8.22 4.71 -7.00
CA ALA A 248 8.71 6.09 -7.05
C ALA A 248 8.09 6.87 -8.23
N VAL A 249 8.02 6.25 -9.42
CA VAL A 249 7.36 6.83 -10.60
C VAL A 249 5.88 7.07 -10.32
N HIS A 250 5.19 6.09 -9.72
CA HIS A 250 3.78 6.22 -9.34
C HIS A 250 3.57 7.39 -8.38
N GLY A 251 4.41 7.52 -7.34
CA GLY A 251 4.36 8.65 -6.41
C GLY A 251 4.57 10.00 -7.10
N ALA A 252 5.54 10.09 -8.02
CA ALA A 252 5.81 11.32 -8.77
C ALA A 252 4.62 11.74 -9.67
N ILE A 253 4.04 10.78 -10.40
CA ILE A 253 2.85 11.04 -11.23
C ILE A 253 1.67 11.46 -10.36
N SER A 254 1.44 10.77 -9.22
CA SER A 254 0.36 11.10 -8.28
C SER A 254 0.52 12.52 -7.70
N PHE A 255 1.75 12.93 -7.40
CA PHE A 255 2.03 14.30 -6.97
C PHE A 255 1.59 15.34 -7.99
N VAL A 256 2.04 15.17 -9.25
CA VAL A 256 1.75 16.12 -10.33
C VAL A 256 0.25 16.19 -10.61
N LEU A 257 -0.42 15.04 -10.65
CA LEU A 257 -1.87 14.99 -10.87
C LEU A 257 -2.64 15.66 -9.73
N ALA A 258 -2.30 15.35 -8.48
CA ALA A 258 -3.00 15.94 -7.33
C ALA A 258 -2.78 17.45 -7.24
N LEU A 259 -1.55 17.92 -7.45
CA LEU A 259 -1.24 19.34 -7.45
C LEU A 259 -1.99 20.06 -8.55
N GLY A 260 -1.96 19.53 -9.78
CA GLY A 260 -2.68 20.10 -10.91
C GLY A 260 -4.19 20.21 -10.67
N MET A 261 -4.81 19.12 -10.19
CA MET A 261 -6.25 19.13 -9.87
C MET A 261 -6.61 20.14 -8.78
N MET A 262 -5.79 20.23 -7.73
CA MET A 262 -6.05 21.18 -6.64
C MET A 262 -5.85 22.62 -7.04
N LEU A 263 -4.92 22.94 -7.97
CA LEU A 263 -4.72 24.28 -8.50
C LEU A 263 -5.79 24.72 -9.50
N LEU A 264 -6.39 23.75 -10.21
CA LEU A 264 -7.49 24.01 -11.13
C LEU A 264 -8.85 24.17 -10.44
N ALA A 265 -8.98 23.62 -9.23
CA ALA A 265 -10.24 23.63 -8.48
C ALA A 265 -10.34 24.83 -7.49
N GLY A 266 -9.25 25.55 -7.23
CA GLY A 266 -9.18 26.74 -6.37
C GLY A 266 -9.00 28.00 -7.13
#